data_567b565f6c195fa7d7d78cb9dd5dc310
#
_entry.id   567b565f6c195fa7d7d78cb9dd5dc310
#
_cell.length_a   1.000
_cell.length_b   1.000
_cell.length_c   1.000
_cell.angle_alpha   90.00
_cell.angle_beta   90.00
_cell.angle_gamma   90.00
#
_symmetry.space_group_name_H-M   'P 1'
#
loop_
_entity.id
_entity.type
_entity.pdbx_description
1 polymer ?
#
loop_
_entity_poly.entity_id
_entity_poly.type
_entity_poly.pdbx_seq_one_letter_code
_entity_poly.pdbx_strand_id
1 'polypeptide(L)'
;AGAGMHFKLPFGIQEVKTVDVNVYQKIEIGYRTDAHDPSLSAVVTKESKMITGDYNIVNVDFFVEYKISDPVKYLYNSAEPELILKNLVQSQIRNVIGASTVDSILTDGKAEIQQQVKELITAELAEYDIGLVLTDIKIQDSEPPTVSVIEAFKNVETAKQSAETAINQAKAYQNSELPKAKATADQLIQNAE
;
A
#
# COMPACT_ATOMS: atom_id res chain seq x y z
N ALA A 1 -33.79 5.67 11.44
CA ALA A 1 -34.25 7.05 11.47
C ALA A 1 -33.12 7.94 10.97
N GLY A 2 -33.41 8.97 10.18
CA GLY A 2 -32.42 9.96 9.73
C GLY A 2 -31.98 10.90 10.85
N ALA A 3 -31.05 11.80 10.56
CA ALA A 3 -30.64 12.84 11.51
C ALA A 3 -31.82 13.75 11.84
N GLY A 4 -31.99 14.12 13.11
CA GLY A 4 -33.08 14.98 13.56
C GLY A 4 -33.59 14.62 14.97
N MET A 5 -34.62 15.32 15.40
CA MET A 5 -35.27 15.07 16.69
C MET A 5 -36.25 13.91 16.54
N HIS A 6 -36.07 12.86 17.32
CA HIS A 6 -36.97 11.71 17.37
C HIS A 6 -37.47 11.44 18.77
N PHE A 7 -38.76 11.15 18.89
CA PHE A 7 -39.36 10.74 20.14
C PHE A 7 -39.20 9.24 20.34
N LYS A 8 -38.82 8.81 21.52
CA LYS A 8 -38.79 7.39 21.91
C LYS A 8 -39.81 7.12 23.03
N LEU A 9 -40.32 5.91 23.04
CA LEU A 9 -41.17 5.44 24.15
C LEU A 9 -40.33 5.25 25.43
N PRO A 10 -40.79 5.76 26.58
CA PRO A 10 -40.08 5.62 27.86
C PRO A 10 -40.11 4.16 28.37
N PHE A 11 -39.47 3.93 29.51
CA PHE A 11 -39.48 2.66 30.26
C PHE A 11 -38.79 1.46 29.58
N GLY A 12 -37.79 1.70 28.76
CA GLY A 12 -37.01 0.60 28.14
C GLY A 12 -37.69 -0.14 27.00
N ILE A 13 -38.87 0.32 26.53
CA ILE A 13 -39.57 -0.27 25.37
C ILE A 13 -38.82 -0.04 24.08
N GLN A 14 -38.12 1.09 23.95
CA GLN A 14 -37.27 1.42 22.81
C GLN A 14 -35.86 1.79 23.27
N GLU A 15 -34.85 1.18 22.65
CA GLU A 15 -33.45 1.55 22.77
C GLU A 15 -33.03 2.34 21.54
N VAL A 16 -32.28 3.42 21.74
CA VAL A 16 -31.71 4.23 20.65
C VAL A 16 -30.21 3.98 20.61
N LYS A 17 -29.74 3.49 19.48
CA LYS A 17 -28.30 3.38 19.16
C LYS A 17 -27.96 4.45 18.12
N THR A 18 -26.97 5.27 18.41
CA THR A 18 -26.46 6.29 17.49
C THR A 18 -25.23 5.76 16.79
N VAL A 19 -25.14 5.99 15.48
CA VAL A 19 -24.00 5.58 14.64
C VAL A 19 -23.62 6.76 13.75
N ASP A 20 -22.34 7.08 13.70
CA ASP A 20 -21.80 8.17 12.89
C ASP A 20 -21.54 7.69 11.46
N VAL A 21 -22.51 7.88 10.56
CA VAL A 21 -22.47 7.38 9.18
C VAL A 21 -21.65 8.24 8.22
N ASN A 22 -21.29 9.47 8.59
CA ASN A 22 -20.55 10.41 7.73
C ASN A 22 -19.12 10.66 8.20
N VAL A 23 -18.65 9.90 9.19
CA VAL A 23 -17.28 10.01 9.69
C VAL A 23 -16.43 8.93 9.08
N TYR A 24 -15.30 9.34 8.49
CA TYR A 24 -14.27 8.41 8.06
C TYR A 24 -13.55 7.87 9.30
N GLN A 25 -13.52 6.58 9.39
CA GLN A 25 -12.81 5.85 10.43
C GLN A 25 -11.56 5.21 9.85
N LYS A 26 -10.57 4.94 10.69
CA LYS A 26 -9.28 4.37 10.28
C LYS A 26 -8.98 3.07 11.02
N ILE A 27 -8.36 2.15 10.30
CA ILE A 27 -7.71 0.97 10.86
C ILE A 27 -6.23 1.03 10.50
N GLU A 28 -5.39 0.89 11.51
CA GLU A 28 -3.94 0.80 11.37
C GLU A 28 -3.54 -0.67 11.46
N ILE A 29 -2.77 -1.14 10.48
CA ILE A 29 -2.27 -2.52 10.40
C ILE A 29 -0.75 -2.47 10.31
N GLY A 30 -0.09 -3.17 11.23
CA GLY A 30 1.37 -3.18 11.34
C GLY A 30 1.92 -2.18 12.35
N TYR A 31 1.18 -1.14 12.65
CA TYR A 31 1.59 -0.10 13.61
C TYR A 31 0.39 0.40 14.43
N ARG A 32 0.68 1.19 15.45
CA ARG A 32 -0.30 1.94 16.24
C ARG A 32 0.24 3.32 16.50
N THR A 33 -0.52 4.33 16.13
CA THR A 33 -0.22 5.73 16.45
C THR A 33 -0.55 6.02 17.90
N ASP A 34 0.33 6.72 18.62
CA ASP A 34 0.06 7.14 19.98
C ASP A 34 -1.09 8.18 19.99
N ALA A 35 -2.06 7.99 20.88
CA ALA A 35 -3.22 8.89 20.99
C ALA A 35 -2.84 10.30 21.49
N HIS A 36 -1.70 10.46 22.17
CA HIS A 36 -1.23 11.72 22.73
C HIS A 36 -0.21 12.42 21.83
N ASP A 37 0.55 11.65 21.05
CA ASP A 37 1.54 12.18 20.10
C ASP A 37 1.47 11.42 18.76
N PRO A 38 0.79 11.98 17.76
CA PRO A 38 0.66 11.36 16.45
C PRO A 38 1.97 11.18 15.68
N SER A 39 3.07 11.78 16.15
CA SER A 39 4.41 11.59 15.56
C SER A 39 5.08 10.30 16.05
N LEU A 40 4.58 9.72 17.13
CA LEU A 40 5.07 8.48 17.69
C LEU A 40 4.18 7.31 17.24
N SER A 41 4.79 6.34 16.57
CA SER A 41 4.14 5.10 16.19
C SER A 41 4.87 3.90 16.77
N ALA A 42 4.13 2.94 17.29
CA ALA A 42 4.67 1.68 17.78
C ALA A 42 4.42 0.58 16.74
N VAL A 43 5.46 -0.10 16.30
CA VAL A 43 5.37 -1.21 15.34
C VAL A 43 4.76 -2.44 16.01
N VAL A 44 3.76 -3.03 15.38
CA VAL A 44 3.14 -4.30 15.77
C VAL A 44 3.67 -5.40 14.88
N THR A 45 4.84 -5.94 15.23
CA THR A 45 5.58 -6.92 14.41
C THR A 45 4.76 -8.13 13.96
N LYS A 46 3.76 -8.56 14.73
CA LYS A 46 2.88 -9.68 14.36
C LYS A 46 1.95 -9.34 13.18
N GLU A 47 1.64 -8.07 13.01
CA GLU A 47 0.79 -7.57 11.92
C GLU A 47 1.62 -7.11 10.72
N SER A 48 2.77 -6.43 10.95
CA SER A 48 3.62 -5.86 9.91
C SER A 48 4.48 -6.89 9.17
N LYS A 49 4.97 -7.93 9.88
CA LYS A 49 5.89 -8.91 9.28
C LYS A 49 5.17 -9.86 8.33
N MET A 50 5.62 -9.89 7.06
CA MET A 50 5.05 -10.71 6.01
C MET A 50 6.14 -11.40 5.20
N ILE A 51 5.78 -12.49 4.51
CA ILE A 51 6.66 -13.20 3.58
C ILE A 51 6.17 -12.92 2.17
N THR A 52 7.08 -12.55 1.30
CA THR A 52 6.83 -12.27 -0.11
C THR A 52 6.86 -13.54 -0.96
N GLY A 53 6.37 -13.48 -2.21
CA GLY A 53 6.34 -14.62 -3.13
C GLY A 53 7.73 -15.14 -3.51
N ASP A 54 8.76 -14.32 -3.39
CA ASP A 54 10.17 -14.67 -3.59
C ASP A 54 10.90 -15.04 -2.28
N TYR A 55 10.14 -15.41 -1.24
CA TYR A 55 10.61 -15.90 0.06
C TYR A 55 11.44 -14.91 0.89
N ASN A 56 11.29 -13.62 0.63
CA ASN A 56 11.88 -12.58 1.47
C ASN A 56 10.93 -12.22 2.63
N ILE A 57 11.50 -11.65 3.70
CA ILE A 57 10.71 -11.10 4.81
C ILE A 57 10.71 -9.58 4.70
N VAL A 58 9.52 -8.98 4.80
CA VAL A 58 9.31 -7.54 4.80
C VAL A 58 8.41 -7.13 5.96
N ASN A 59 8.62 -5.93 6.48
CA ASN A 59 7.65 -5.25 7.33
C ASN A 59 6.88 -4.28 6.46
N VAL A 60 5.56 -4.41 6.43
CA VAL A 60 4.69 -3.52 5.66
C VAL A 60 3.56 -3.05 6.55
N ASP A 61 3.41 -1.75 6.63
CA ASP A 61 2.40 -1.07 7.42
C ASP A 61 1.34 -0.48 6.50
N PHE A 62 0.08 -0.70 6.86
CA PHE A 62 -1.06 -0.24 6.08
C PHE A 62 -1.97 0.68 6.87
N PHE A 63 -2.47 1.67 6.19
CA PHE A 63 -3.51 2.57 6.65
C PHE A 63 -4.77 2.34 5.82
N VAL A 64 -5.88 2.07 6.49
CA VAL A 64 -7.16 1.74 5.86
C VAL A 64 -8.22 2.71 6.34
N GLU A 65 -8.87 3.38 5.39
CA GLU A 65 -10.01 4.26 5.65
C GLU A 65 -11.31 3.57 5.25
N TYR A 66 -12.27 3.61 6.13
CA TYR A 66 -13.61 3.08 5.89
C TYR A 66 -14.68 4.00 6.47
N LYS A 67 -15.91 3.78 6.06
CA LYS A 67 -17.08 4.47 6.62
C LYS A 67 -18.24 3.50 6.79
N ILE A 68 -19.15 3.85 7.68
CA ILE A 68 -20.41 3.14 7.85
C ILE A 68 -21.37 3.61 6.76
N SER A 69 -21.78 2.71 5.87
CA SER A 69 -22.73 2.99 4.78
C SER A 69 -24.16 2.67 5.18
N ASP A 70 -24.37 1.57 5.91
CA ASP A 70 -25.68 1.14 6.37
C ASP A 70 -25.62 0.87 7.88
N PRO A 71 -26.15 1.78 8.73
CA PRO A 71 -26.12 1.63 10.17
C PRO A 71 -26.96 0.46 10.70
N VAL A 72 -27.97 0.01 9.95
CA VAL A 72 -28.79 -1.14 10.36
C VAL A 72 -27.97 -2.43 10.20
N LYS A 73 -27.34 -2.61 9.06
CA LYS A 73 -26.47 -3.76 8.82
C LYS A 73 -25.27 -3.77 9.76
N TYR A 74 -24.67 -2.61 9.99
CA TYR A 74 -23.55 -2.44 10.92
C TYR A 74 -23.90 -2.88 12.35
N LEU A 75 -25.11 -2.55 12.83
CA LEU A 75 -25.52 -2.84 14.20
C LEU A 75 -26.09 -4.26 14.41
N TYR A 76 -26.63 -4.89 13.36
CA TYR A 76 -27.43 -6.09 13.51
C TYR A 76 -26.94 -7.30 12.70
N ASN A 77 -26.17 -7.11 11.63
CA ASN A 77 -25.67 -8.25 10.84
C ASN A 77 -24.44 -8.91 11.46
N SER A 78 -23.71 -8.18 12.32
CA SER A 78 -22.52 -8.72 13.00
C SER A 78 -22.37 -8.14 14.40
N ALA A 79 -21.77 -8.91 15.29
CA ALA A 79 -21.44 -8.44 16.64
C ALA A 79 -20.24 -7.47 16.63
N GLU A 80 -19.25 -7.71 15.76
CA GLU A 80 -18.00 -6.97 15.69
C GLU A 80 -17.61 -6.69 14.22
N PRO A 81 -18.32 -5.82 13.49
CA PRO A 81 -18.08 -5.57 12.08
C PRO A 81 -16.70 -4.99 11.78
N GLU A 82 -16.15 -4.20 12.70
CA GLU A 82 -14.79 -3.63 12.56
C GLU A 82 -13.70 -4.69 12.67
N LEU A 83 -13.88 -5.68 13.55
CA LEU A 83 -12.95 -6.79 13.68
C LEU A 83 -12.99 -7.70 12.44
N ILE A 84 -14.18 -7.91 11.87
CA ILE A 84 -14.33 -8.64 10.61
C ILE A 84 -13.59 -7.89 9.50
N LEU A 85 -13.82 -6.58 9.34
CA LEU A 85 -13.12 -5.76 8.36
C LEU A 85 -11.60 -5.82 8.57
N LYS A 86 -11.12 -5.67 9.79
CA LYS A 86 -9.68 -5.74 10.09
C LYS A 86 -9.07 -7.09 9.68
N ASN A 87 -9.73 -8.19 10.03
CA ASN A 87 -9.25 -9.53 9.71
C ASN A 87 -9.27 -9.79 8.19
N LEU A 88 -10.31 -9.34 7.51
CA LEU A 88 -10.44 -9.41 6.06
C LEU A 88 -9.29 -8.64 5.38
N VAL A 89 -9.07 -7.40 5.79
CA VAL A 89 -7.99 -6.56 5.26
C VAL A 89 -6.63 -7.23 5.48
N GLN A 90 -6.35 -7.73 6.69
CA GLN A 90 -5.08 -8.43 6.97
C GLN A 90 -4.90 -9.69 6.11
N SER A 91 -5.97 -10.42 5.86
CA SER A 91 -5.95 -11.61 5.01
C SER A 91 -5.60 -11.26 3.56
N GLN A 92 -6.29 -10.26 2.99
CA GLN A 92 -6.07 -9.86 1.60
C GLN A 92 -4.71 -9.19 1.39
N ILE A 93 -4.25 -8.39 2.34
CA ILE A 93 -2.88 -7.84 2.32
C ILE A 93 -1.86 -8.97 2.25
N ARG A 94 -1.96 -9.97 3.12
CA ARG A 94 -1.03 -11.10 3.13
C ARG A 94 -1.10 -11.95 1.85
N ASN A 95 -2.28 -12.09 1.29
CA ASN A 95 -2.48 -12.79 0.02
C ASN A 95 -1.73 -12.07 -1.13
N VAL A 96 -1.92 -10.76 -1.28
CA VAL A 96 -1.28 -9.97 -2.34
C VAL A 96 0.24 -9.86 -2.12
N ILE A 97 0.69 -9.57 -0.89
CA ILE A 97 2.12 -9.50 -0.55
C ILE A 97 2.80 -10.85 -0.79
N GLY A 98 2.14 -11.97 -0.40
CA GLY A 98 2.66 -13.32 -0.63
C GLY A 98 2.72 -13.74 -2.10
N ALA A 99 2.03 -13.05 -2.99
CA ALA A 99 2.13 -13.23 -4.43
C ALA A 99 3.10 -12.23 -5.10
N SER A 100 3.53 -11.18 -4.40
CA SER A 100 4.39 -10.12 -4.92
C SER A 100 5.87 -10.38 -4.61
N THR A 101 6.77 -9.78 -5.41
CA THR A 101 8.21 -9.80 -5.15
C THR A 101 8.60 -8.70 -4.17
N VAL A 102 9.69 -8.89 -3.43
CA VAL A 102 10.21 -7.88 -2.49
C VAL A 102 10.55 -6.56 -3.19
N ASP A 103 11.10 -6.63 -4.39
CA ASP A 103 11.46 -5.45 -5.19
C ASP A 103 10.20 -4.60 -5.51
N SER A 104 9.13 -5.24 -5.96
CA SER A 104 7.84 -4.57 -6.23
C SER A 104 7.26 -3.88 -4.98
N ILE A 105 7.37 -4.53 -3.81
CA ILE A 105 6.84 -3.98 -2.55
C ILE A 105 7.65 -2.78 -2.06
N LEU A 106 8.96 -2.78 -2.27
CA LEU A 106 9.86 -1.73 -1.79
C LEU A 106 9.97 -0.54 -2.74
N THR A 107 9.67 -0.73 -4.03
CA THR A 107 9.88 0.29 -5.08
C THR A 107 8.56 0.72 -5.75
N ASP A 108 8.42 0.48 -7.04
CA ASP A 108 7.37 1.06 -7.89
C ASP A 108 6.03 0.32 -7.84
N GLY A 109 6.00 -0.92 -7.33
CA GLY A 109 4.79 -1.75 -7.29
C GLY A 109 3.76 -1.39 -6.22
N LYS A 110 4.06 -0.43 -5.33
CA LYS A 110 3.17 -0.07 -4.20
C LYS A 110 1.77 0.33 -4.65
N ALA A 111 1.66 1.11 -5.71
CA ALA A 111 0.36 1.57 -6.22
C ALA A 111 -0.49 0.41 -6.77
N GLU A 112 0.13 -0.52 -7.48
CA GLU A 112 -0.54 -1.71 -8.00
C GLU A 112 -1.00 -2.64 -6.86
N ILE A 113 -0.14 -2.88 -5.88
CA ILE A 113 -0.45 -3.67 -4.69
C ILE A 113 -1.63 -3.05 -3.93
N GLN A 114 -1.63 -1.74 -3.70
CA GLN A 114 -2.75 -1.04 -3.05
C GLN A 114 -4.06 -1.21 -3.81
N GLN A 115 -4.01 -1.09 -5.13
CA GLN A 115 -5.18 -1.25 -5.98
C GLN A 115 -5.73 -2.69 -5.94
N GLN A 116 -4.87 -3.70 -6.07
CA GLN A 116 -5.26 -5.11 -5.98
C GLN A 116 -5.87 -5.45 -4.63
N VAL A 117 -5.24 -5.01 -3.54
CA VAL A 117 -5.78 -5.22 -2.18
C VAL A 117 -7.14 -4.55 -2.03
N LYS A 118 -7.30 -3.31 -2.53
CA LYS A 118 -8.56 -2.57 -2.48
C LYS A 118 -9.69 -3.30 -3.22
N GLU A 119 -9.40 -3.82 -4.40
CA GLU A 119 -10.38 -4.56 -5.22
C GLU A 119 -10.83 -5.84 -4.52
N LEU A 120 -9.89 -6.63 -4.00
CA LEU A 120 -10.19 -7.88 -3.29
C LEU A 120 -11.01 -7.62 -2.02
N ILE A 121 -10.63 -6.63 -1.21
CA ILE A 121 -11.38 -6.28 0.00
C ILE A 121 -12.78 -5.79 -0.36
N THR A 122 -12.92 -4.96 -1.39
CA THR A 122 -14.23 -4.42 -1.79
C THR A 122 -15.17 -5.52 -2.26
N ALA A 123 -14.66 -6.51 -3.01
CA ALA A 123 -15.43 -7.64 -3.48
C ALA A 123 -15.92 -8.52 -2.31
N GLU A 124 -15.04 -8.89 -1.40
CA GLU A 124 -15.41 -9.72 -0.25
C GLU A 124 -16.29 -8.97 0.76
N LEU A 125 -16.04 -7.67 0.98
CA LEU A 125 -16.85 -6.87 1.89
C LEU A 125 -18.31 -6.77 1.44
N ALA A 126 -18.54 -6.78 0.12
CA ALA A 126 -19.89 -6.84 -0.42
C ALA A 126 -20.61 -8.16 -0.11
N GLU A 127 -19.87 -9.27 -0.01
CA GLU A 127 -20.42 -10.59 0.35
C GLU A 127 -20.75 -10.68 1.83
N TYR A 128 -19.92 -10.12 2.72
CA TYR A 128 -20.18 -10.11 4.17
C TYR A 128 -21.36 -9.22 4.58
N ASP A 129 -21.71 -8.24 3.78
CA ASP A 129 -22.87 -7.33 3.99
C ASP A 129 -22.98 -6.75 5.42
N ILE A 130 -21.86 -6.31 5.98
CA ILE A 130 -21.75 -5.79 7.36
C ILE A 130 -21.99 -4.28 7.47
N GLY A 131 -22.47 -3.62 6.43
CA GLY A 131 -22.80 -2.19 6.43
C GLY A 131 -21.60 -1.25 6.43
N LEU A 132 -20.38 -1.75 6.13
CA LEU A 132 -19.15 -0.98 6.00
C LEU A 132 -18.77 -0.84 4.52
N VAL A 133 -18.14 0.28 4.18
CA VAL A 133 -17.55 0.52 2.85
C VAL A 133 -16.12 0.97 3.01
N LEU A 134 -15.23 0.31 2.29
CA LEU A 134 -13.84 0.70 2.18
C LEU A 134 -13.74 1.97 1.34
N THR A 135 -13.11 3.00 1.86
CA THR A 135 -12.89 4.27 1.16
C THR A 135 -11.53 4.27 0.48
N ASP A 136 -10.49 4.01 1.26
CA ASP A 136 -9.12 4.01 0.75
C ASP A 136 -8.23 3.03 1.52
N ILE A 137 -7.14 2.61 0.88
CA ILE A 137 -6.08 1.82 1.49
C ILE A 137 -4.73 2.32 0.99
N LYS A 138 -3.79 2.50 1.90
CA LYS A 138 -2.44 2.97 1.60
C LYS A 138 -1.39 2.16 2.33
N ILE A 139 -0.28 1.92 1.66
CA ILE A 139 0.94 1.47 2.29
C ILE A 139 1.55 2.69 2.98
N GLN A 140 1.62 2.64 4.31
CA GLN A 140 2.20 3.70 5.14
C GLN A 140 3.72 3.61 5.10
N ASP A 141 4.23 2.41 5.32
CA ASP A 141 5.65 2.11 5.24
C ASP A 141 5.90 0.69 4.74
N SER A 142 7.07 0.49 4.14
CA SER A 142 7.54 -0.83 3.71
C SER A 142 9.05 -0.90 3.84
N GLU A 143 9.54 -1.74 4.74
CA GLU A 143 10.95 -1.87 5.06
C GLU A 143 11.39 -3.33 5.13
N PRO A 144 12.65 -3.63 4.76
CA PRO A 144 13.25 -4.91 5.11
C PRO A 144 13.35 -5.09 6.64
N PRO A 145 13.34 -6.34 7.14
CA PRO A 145 13.19 -6.62 8.57
C PRO A 145 14.39 -6.24 9.43
N THR A 146 15.56 -6.03 8.83
CA THR A 146 16.82 -5.72 9.57
C THR A 146 17.68 -4.72 8.81
N VAL A 147 18.48 -3.95 9.56
CA VAL A 147 19.40 -2.94 9.00
C VAL A 147 20.40 -3.55 8.02
N SER A 148 20.93 -4.74 8.31
CA SER A 148 21.87 -5.43 7.41
C SER A 148 21.22 -5.80 6.06
N VAL A 149 19.94 -6.15 6.04
CA VAL A 149 19.20 -6.41 4.82
C VAL A 149 18.92 -5.10 4.06
N ILE A 150 18.61 -4.01 4.76
CA ILE A 150 18.46 -2.67 4.17
C ILE A 150 19.75 -2.26 3.45
N GLU A 151 20.90 -2.45 4.09
CA GLU A 151 22.20 -2.14 3.49
C GLU A 151 22.48 -2.98 2.24
N ALA A 152 22.16 -4.27 2.28
CA ALA A 152 22.31 -5.17 1.14
C ALA A 152 21.43 -4.71 -0.06
N PHE A 153 20.17 -4.36 0.16
CA PHE A 153 19.30 -3.81 -0.87
C PHE A 153 19.81 -2.48 -1.44
N LYS A 154 20.28 -1.57 -0.60
CA LYS A 154 20.89 -0.31 -1.05
C LYS A 154 22.12 -0.54 -1.93
N ASN A 155 22.95 -1.52 -1.58
CA ASN A 155 24.12 -1.88 -2.39
C ASN A 155 23.73 -2.44 -3.76
N VAL A 156 22.69 -3.28 -3.83
CA VAL A 156 22.15 -3.79 -5.09
C VAL A 156 21.60 -2.66 -5.95
N GLU A 157 20.82 -1.77 -5.37
CA GLU A 157 20.26 -0.61 -6.09
C GLU A 157 21.35 0.33 -6.61
N THR A 158 22.37 0.62 -5.79
CA THR A 158 23.54 1.41 -6.19
C THR A 158 24.29 0.73 -7.34
N ALA A 159 24.43 -0.60 -7.30
CA ALA A 159 25.08 -1.35 -8.38
C ALA A 159 24.26 -1.31 -9.69
N LYS A 160 22.93 -1.45 -9.62
CA LYS A 160 22.04 -1.29 -10.77
C LYS A 160 22.16 0.10 -11.40
N GLN A 161 22.07 1.16 -10.59
CA GLN A 161 22.22 2.55 -11.05
C GLN A 161 23.60 2.82 -11.66
N SER A 162 24.65 2.26 -11.07
CA SER A 162 26.01 2.37 -11.62
C SER A 162 26.13 1.68 -12.98
N ALA A 163 25.52 0.50 -13.13
CA ALA A 163 25.50 -0.22 -14.41
C ALA A 163 24.73 0.55 -15.49
N GLU A 164 23.56 1.10 -15.17
CA GLU A 164 22.79 1.94 -16.09
C GLU A 164 23.54 3.21 -16.48
N THR A 165 24.20 3.85 -15.51
CA THR A 165 25.04 5.04 -15.77
C THR A 165 26.18 4.70 -16.73
N ALA A 166 26.86 3.57 -16.52
CA ALA A 166 27.95 3.14 -17.42
C ALA A 166 27.42 2.85 -18.84
N ILE A 167 26.26 2.20 -18.98
CA ILE A 167 25.62 1.96 -20.27
C ILE A 167 25.26 3.28 -20.96
N ASN A 168 24.67 4.22 -20.22
CA ASN A 168 24.30 5.52 -20.79
C ASN A 168 25.52 6.36 -21.19
N GLN A 169 26.59 6.32 -20.41
CA GLN A 169 27.87 6.96 -20.77
C GLN A 169 28.48 6.33 -22.02
N ALA A 170 28.47 4.99 -22.14
CA ALA A 170 28.95 4.31 -23.32
C ALA A 170 28.14 4.65 -24.57
N LYS A 171 26.80 4.72 -24.46
CA LYS A 171 25.92 5.18 -25.55
C LYS A 171 26.18 6.63 -25.93
N ALA A 172 26.36 7.53 -24.96
CA ALA A 172 26.69 8.93 -25.20
C ALA A 172 28.04 9.07 -25.91
N TYR A 173 29.04 8.31 -25.50
CA TYR A 173 30.34 8.25 -26.16
C TYR A 173 30.22 7.74 -27.61
N GLN A 174 29.52 6.65 -27.82
CA GLN A 174 29.25 6.11 -29.16
C GLN A 174 28.56 7.15 -30.04
N ASN A 175 27.52 7.83 -29.55
CA ASN A 175 26.77 8.84 -30.29
C ASN A 175 27.59 10.10 -30.59
N SER A 176 28.64 10.37 -29.81
CA SER A 176 29.58 11.48 -30.05
C SER A 176 30.67 11.09 -31.05
N GLU A 177 31.28 9.94 -30.89
CA GLU A 177 32.47 9.54 -31.69
C GLU A 177 32.15 9.01 -33.09
N LEU A 178 31.05 8.24 -33.22
CA LEU A 178 30.66 7.69 -34.53
C LEU A 178 30.38 8.79 -35.58
N PRO A 179 29.62 9.87 -35.29
CA PRO A 179 29.43 10.95 -36.27
C PRO A 179 30.73 11.68 -36.59
N LYS A 180 31.60 11.93 -35.60
CA LYS A 180 32.92 12.56 -35.84
C LYS A 180 33.78 11.72 -36.76
N ALA A 181 33.86 10.42 -36.50
CA ALA A 181 34.62 9.49 -37.36
C ALA A 181 34.07 9.45 -38.80
N LYS A 182 32.74 9.43 -38.96
CA LYS A 182 32.10 9.51 -40.27
C LYS A 182 32.40 10.84 -40.97
N ALA A 183 32.25 11.98 -40.29
CA ALA A 183 32.55 13.28 -40.85
C ALA A 183 34.03 13.40 -41.29
N THR A 184 34.94 12.87 -40.49
CA THR A 184 36.36 12.83 -40.83
C THR A 184 36.63 11.94 -42.06
N ALA A 185 35.98 10.79 -42.15
CA ALA A 185 36.09 9.88 -43.30
C ALA A 185 35.58 10.59 -44.59
N ASP A 186 34.40 11.21 -44.52
CA ASP A 186 33.81 11.93 -45.65
C ASP A 186 34.70 13.11 -46.10
N GLN A 187 35.29 13.85 -45.16
CA GLN A 187 36.26 14.92 -45.48
C GLN A 187 37.52 14.39 -46.19
N LEU A 188 38.04 13.24 -45.78
CA LEU A 188 39.21 12.62 -46.43
C LEU A 188 38.87 12.16 -47.84
N ILE A 189 37.68 11.62 -48.08
CA ILE A 189 37.22 11.23 -49.41
C ILE A 189 37.08 12.45 -50.32
N GLN A 190 36.41 13.52 -49.82
CA GLN A 190 36.25 14.75 -50.62
C GLN A 190 37.54 15.47 -50.93
N ASN A 191 38.54 15.38 -50.08
CA ASN A 191 39.86 15.98 -50.33
C ASN A 191 40.73 15.14 -51.26
N ALA A 192 40.36 13.91 -51.57
CA ALA A 192 41.10 13.03 -52.48
C ALA A 192 40.55 12.99 -53.91
N GLU A 193 39.34 13.55 -54.13
CA GLU A 193 38.76 13.84 -55.46
C GLU A 193 39.22 15.21 -55.98
#